data_978d54afea00a762edffefc2e859d791
#
_entry.id   978d54afea00a762edffefc2e859d791
#
_cell.length_a   1.000
_cell.length_b   1.000
_cell.length_c   1.000
_cell.angle_alpha   90.00
_cell.angle_beta   90.00
_cell.angle_gamma   90.00
#
_symmetry.space_group_name_H-M   'P 1'
#
loop_
_entity.id
_entity.type
_entity.pdbx_description
1 polymer ?
#
loop_
_entity_poly.entity_id
_entity_poly.type
_entity_poly.pdbx_seq_one_letter_code
_entity_poly.pdbx_strand_id
1 'polypeptide(L)'
;MKNGGGTFLYHKDDNEVHVGMVVALDYKNPYLSPYKELQRSKLHPSIKTHLEGGECISYGARTINEGGYYAIPKLTFPGGVLAGCSAGFLNVPKIKGSHNAIKSGMVAAEEIVKVLDRDDSPG
;
A
#
# COMPACT_ATOMS: atom_id res chain seq x y z
N MET A 1 -5.49 -13.62 -19.61
CA MET A 1 -4.80 -13.67 -18.30
C MET A 1 -5.36 -12.55 -17.43
N LYS A 2 -5.93 -12.85 -16.28
CA LYS A 2 -6.40 -11.82 -15.35
C LYS A 2 -5.23 -11.53 -14.39
N ASN A 3 -4.36 -10.59 -14.78
CA ASN A 3 -3.46 -9.98 -13.81
C ASN A 3 -4.26 -8.90 -13.09
N GLY A 4 -4.33 -8.97 -11.77
CA GLY A 4 -4.90 -7.89 -10.98
C GLY A 4 -4.05 -6.64 -11.08
N GLY A 5 -4.68 -5.48 -11.10
CA GLY A 5 -3.97 -4.21 -11.15
C GLY A 5 -4.73 -3.13 -11.89
N GLY A 6 -4.09 -1.99 -12.06
CA GLY A 6 -4.66 -0.85 -12.77
C GLY A 6 -3.72 0.34 -12.78
N THR A 7 -4.09 1.35 -13.52
CA THR A 7 -3.39 2.64 -13.56
C THR A 7 -4.21 3.71 -12.88
N PHE A 8 -3.54 4.72 -12.37
CA PHE A 8 -4.17 5.93 -11.86
C PHE A 8 -3.48 7.17 -12.41
N LEU A 9 -4.22 8.24 -12.52
CA LEU A 9 -3.73 9.56 -12.86
C LEU A 9 -4.50 10.57 -12.02
N TYR A 10 -3.77 11.42 -11.32
CA TYR A 10 -4.31 12.53 -10.53
C TYR A 10 -3.70 13.84 -10.96
N HIS A 11 -4.53 14.84 -11.14
CA HIS A 11 -4.10 16.22 -11.19
C HIS A 11 -4.03 16.76 -9.76
N LYS A 12 -2.95 17.44 -9.46
CA LYS A 12 -2.74 18.16 -8.21
C LYS A 12 -2.54 19.64 -8.52
N ASP A 13 -2.65 20.48 -7.50
CA ASP A 13 -2.36 21.91 -7.65
C ASP A 13 -0.95 22.13 -8.21
N ASP A 14 -0.66 23.32 -8.72
CA ASP A 14 0.65 23.73 -9.27
C ASP A 14 1.10 22.97 -10.54
N ASN A 15 0.14 22.52 -11.37
CA ASN A 15 0.40 21.80 -12.63
C ASN A 15 1.11 20.44 -12.42
N GLU A 16 1.05 19.84 -11.24
CA GLU A 16 1.56 18.51 -11.00
C GLU A 16 0.57 17.42 -11.45
N VAL A 17 1.11 16.36 -12.05
CA VAL A 17 0.37 15.15 -12.39
C VAL A 17 1.02 13.94 -11.75
N HIS A 18 0.24 13.21 -10.96
CA HIS A 18 0.65 11.93 -10.39
C HIS A 18 0.12 10.80 -11.27
N VAL A 19 1.01 10.03 -11.86
CA VAL A 19 0.67 8.85 -12.65
C VAL A 19 1.32 7.61 -12.06
N GLY A 20 0.57 6.53 -11.96
CA GLY A 20 1.11 5.29 -11.40
C GLY A 20 0.38 4.05 -11.90
N MET A 21 0.94 2.90 -11.53
CA MET A 21 0.41 1.60 -11.87
C MET A 21 0.52 0.68 -10.65
N VAL A 22 -0.53 -0.08 -10.40
CA VAL A 22 -0.55 -1.17 -9.43
C VAL A 22 -0.55 -2.48 -10.20
N VAL A 23 0.31 -3.41 -9.80
CA VAL A 23 0.43 -4.74 -10.43
C VAL A 23 0.43 -5.79 -9.32
N ALA A 24 -0.50 -6.74 -9.39
CA ALA A 24 -0.45 -7.91 -8.52
C ALA A 24 0.79 -8.74 -8.84
N LEU A 25 1.54 -9.15 -7.80
CA LEU A 25 2.85 -9.79 -7.97
C LEU A 25 2.77 -11.29 -8.27
N ASP A 26 1.56 -11.85 -8.40
CA ASP A 26 1.31 -13.24 -8.81
C ASP A 26 1.27 -13.44 -10.33
N TYR A 27 1.78 -12.50 -11.12
CA TYR A 27 1.84 -12.60 -12.56
C TYR A 27 2.70 -13.78 -13.03
N LYS A 28 2.21 -14.51 -14.04
CA LYS A 28 2.84 -15.75 -14.51
C LYS A 28 4.05 -15.52 -15.41
N ASN A 29 4.16 -14.36 -16.02
CA ASN A 29 5.27 -14.06 -16.95
C ASN A 29 6.48 -13.55 -16.16
N PRO A 30 7.57 -14.31 -16.01
CA PRO A 30 8.74 -13.90 -15.25
C PRO A 30 9.51 -12.73 -15.88
N TYR A 31 9.25 -12.44 -17.16
CA TYR A 31 9.87 -11.31 -17.87
C TYR A 31 9.07 -10.00 -17.76
N LEU A 32 7.90 -10.04 -17.12
CA LEU A 32 7.12 -8.83 -16.86
C LEU A 32 7.86 -7.96 -15.84
N SER A 33 8.04 -6.70 -16.18
CA SER A 33 8.61 -5.70 -15.28
C SER A 33 7.55 -4.63 -15.03
N PRO A 34 7.05 -4.46 -13.80
CA PRO A 34 6.08 -3.41 -13.46
C PRO A 34 6.58 -2.01 -13.86
N TYR A 35 7.86 -1.76 -13.69
CA TYR A 35 8.47 -0.49 -14.12
C TYR A 35 8.35 -0.27 -15.63
N LYS A 36 8.69 -1.27 -16.44
CA LYS A 36 8.57 -1.17 -17.90
C LYS A 36 7.13 -1.01 -18.35
N GLU A 37 6.20 -1.70 -17.70
CA GLU A 37 4.77 -1.55 -17.99
C GLU A 37 4.24 -0.15 -17.62
N LEU A 38 4.72 0.43 -16.53
CA LEU A 38 4.42 1.82 -16.20
C LEU A 38 4.94 2.78 -17.30
N GLN A 39 6.18 2.60 -17.76
CA GLN A 39 6.73 3.45 -18.84
C GLN A 39 5.92 3.27 -20.13
N ARG A 40 5.51 2.04 -20.44
CA ARG A 40 4.67 1.73 -21.60
C ARG A 40 3.29 2.37 -21.49
N SER A 41 2.68 2.33 -20.31
CA SER A 41 1.36 2.93 -20.08
C SER A 41 1.34 4.44 -20.28
N LYS A 42 2.44 5.13 -20.01
CA LYS A 42 2.59 6.58 -20.26
C LYS A 42 2.49 6.94 -21.75
N LEU A 43 2.74 5.98 -22.64
CA LEU A 43 2.63 6.19 -24.09
C LEU A 43 1.20 6.05 -24.61
N HIS A 44 0.27 5.56 -23.77
CA HIS A 44 -1.12 5.43 -24.16
C HIS A 44 -1.73 6.82 -24.39
N PRO A 45 -2.48 7.05 -25.49
CA PRO A 45 -3.00 8.38 -25.84
C PRO A 45 -3.73 9.09 -24.70
N SER A 46 -4.55 8.36 -23.94
CA SER A 46 -5.31 8.92 -22.80
C SER A 46 -4.45 9.35 -21.62
N ILE A 47 -3.21 8.93 -21.54
CA ILE A 47 -2.29 9.32 -20.46
C ILE A 47 -1.26 10.31 -21.00
N LYS A 48 -0.73 10.04 -22.19
CA LYS A 48 0.35 10.81 -22.82
C LYS A 48 0.01 12.30 -22.89
N THR A 49 -1.20 12.66 -23.29
CA THR A 49 -1.66 14.05 -23.44
C THR A 49 -1.54 14.87 -22.14
N HIS A 50 -1.64 14.20 -20.97
CA HIS A 50 -1.49 14.87 -19.67
C HIS A 50 -0.05 15.00 -19.21
N LEU A 51 0.90 14.34 -19.89
CA LEU A 51 2.30 14.30 -19.53
C LEU A 51 3.19 15.04 -20.53
N GLU A 52 2.66 15.42 -21.71
CA GLU A 52 3.43 16.11 -22.74
C GLU A 52 3.92 17.47 -22.25
N GLY A 53 5.20 17.73 -22.45
CA GLY A 53 5.85 18.97 -22.00
C GLY A 53 6.22 18.99 -20.53
N GLY A 54 5.86 17.94 -19.77
CA GLY A 54 6.20 17.82 -18.36
C GLY A 54 7.56 17.18 -18.10
N GLU A 55 8.10 17.46 -16.91
CA GLU A 55 9.32 16.86 -16.40
C GLU A 55 9.03 15.93 -15.22
N CYS A 56 9.75 14.81 -15.10
CA CYS A 56 9.61 13.90 -13.97
C CYS A 56 10.35 14.44 -12.74
N ILE A 57 9.62 15.00 -11.80
CA ILE A 57 10.16 15.62 -10.58
C ILE A 57 10.36 14.63 -9.43
N SER A 58 9.63 13.49 -9.43
CA SER A 58 9.73 12.48 -8.38
C SER A 58 9.26 11.12 -8.87
N TYR A 59 9.78 10.06 -8.28
CA TYR A 59 9.31 8.70 -8.52
C TYR A 59 9.47 7.83 -7.28
N GLY A 60 8.70 6.76 -7.20
CA GLY A 60 8.80 5.76 -6.14
C GLY A 60 7.93 4.55 -6.41
N ALA A 61 8.24 3.46 -5.74
CA ALA A 61 7.42 2.26 -5.77
C ALA A 61 7.52 1.54 -4.43
N ARG A 62 6.45 0.82 -4.05
CA ARG A 62 6.41 0.02 -2.85
C ARG A 62 5.49 -1.18 -3.04
N THR A 63 5.88 -2.30 -2.47
CA THR A 63 5.02 -3.46 -2.31
C THR A 63 4.12 -3.29 -1.09
N ILE A 64 2.91 -3.79 -1.19
CA ILE A 64 1.92 -3.83 -0.09
C ILE A 64 1.34 -5.24 0.01
N ASN A 65 0.90 -5.61 1.21
CA ASN A 65 0.23 -6.89 1.43
C ASN A 65 -1.26 -6.77 1.08
N GLU A 66 -1.72 -7.63 0.19
CA GLU A 66 -3.11 -7.76 -0.19
C GLU A 66 -3.61 -9.19 0.08
N GLY A 67 -4.41 -9.38 1.10
CA GLY A 67 -4.96 -10.71 1.38
C GLY A 67 -6.38 -10.64 1.93
N GLY A 68 -6.80 -9.45 2.34
CA GLY A 68 -8.08 -9.22 2.99
C GLY A 68 -8.12 -9.81 4.41
N TYR A 69 -9.29 -9.78 5.01
CA TYR A 69 -9.50 -10.15 6.41
C TYR A 69 -9.01 -11.56 6.75
N TYR A 70 -9.27 -12.53 5.91
CA TYR A 70 -8.91 -13.94 6.16
C TYR A 70 -7.40 -14.23 6.03
N ALA A 71 -6.63 -13.31 5.49
CA ALA A 71 -5.18 -13.45 5.37
C ALA A 71 -4.41 -12.76 6.52
N ILE A 72 -5.12 -12.12 7.46
CA ILE A 72 -4.50 -11.48 8.63
C ILE A 72 -3.95 -12.58 9.54
N PRO A 73 -2.64 -12.57 9.83
CA PRO A 73 -2.00 -13.57 10.68
C PRO A 73 -2.32 -13.34 12.16
N LYS A 74 -1.84 -14.23 13.04
CA LYS A 74 -1.79 -13.94 14.46
C LYS A 74 -0.90 -12.71 14.70
N LEU A 75 -1.47 -11.68 15.28
CA LEU A 75 -0.82 -10.37 15.38
C LEU A 75 0.16 -10.26 16.54
N THR A 76 -0.07 -11.01 17.61
CA THR A 76 0.72 -10.92 18.85
C THR A 76 1.66 -12.10 19.03
N PHE A 77 2.84 -11.82 19.52
CA PHE A 77 3.85 -12.81 19.91
C PHE A 77 4.66 -12.27 21.11
N PRO A 78 5.39 -13.11 21.86
CA PRO A 78 6.16 -12.64 22.99
C PRO A 78 7.12 -11.48 22.61
N GLY A 79 6.94 -10.34 23.25
CA GLY A 79 7.75 -9.14 23.02
C GLY A 79 7.38 -8.31 21.79
N GLY A 80 6.27 -8.62 21.07
CA GLY A 80 5.93 -7.83 19.90
C GLY A 80 4.51 -8.00 19.37
N VAL A 81 4.15 -7.05 18.49
CA VAL A 81 2.86 -7.03 17.80
C VAL A 81 3.02 -6.51 16.36
N LEU A 82 2.29 -7.12 15.44
CA LEU A 82 2.19 -6.67 14.05
C LEU A 82 1.07 -5.64 13.91
N ALA A 83 1.33 -4.57 13.18
CA ALA A 83 0.34 -3.53 12.89
C ALA A 83 0.48 -3.02 11.43
N GLY A 84 -0.54 -2.34 10.95
CA GLY A 84 -0.54 -1.69 9.64
C GLY A 84 -0.38 -2.63 8.46
N CYS A 85 0.35 -2.18 7.46
CA CYS A 85 0.58 -2.93 6.23
C CYS A 85 1.29 -4.27 6.48
N SER A 86 2.17 -4.32 7.47
CA SER A 86 2.88 -5.56 7.85
C SER A 86 1.94 -6.65 8.34
N ALA A 87 0.80 -6.28 8.92
CA ALA A 87 -0.25 -7.19 9.34
C ALA A 87 -1.29 -7.48 8.24
N GLY A 88 -1.20 -6.82 7.09
CA GLY A 88 -2.14 -7.00 5.98
C GLY A 88 -3.46 -6.24 6.12
N PHE A 89 -3.50 -5.14 6.86
CA PHE A 89 -4.72 -4.36 7.12
C PHE A 89 -5.21 -3.49 5.94
N LEU A 90 -4.84 -3.80 4.72
CA LEU A 90 -5.39 -3.15 3.54
C LEU A 90 -6.87 -3.54 3.35
N ASN A 91 -7.75 -2.56 3.21
CA ASN A 91 -9.11 -2.79 2.72
C ASN A 91 -9.06 -2.94 1.20
N VAL A 92 -8.91 -4.16 0.73
CA VAL A 92 -8.70 -4.49 -0.69
C VAL A 92 -9.83 -3.96 -1.59
N PRO A 93 -11.13 -4.16 -1.27
CA PRO A 93 -12.23 -3.65 -2.10
C PRO A 93 -12.23 -2.13 -2.26
N LYS A 94 -11.73 -1.40 -1.28
CA LYS A 94 -11.66 0.07 -1.31
C LYS A 94 -10.29 0.59 -1.75
N ILE A 95 -9.30 -0.29 -1.90
CA ILE A 95 -7.90 0.09 -2.18
C ILE A 95 -7.38 1.12 -1.16
N LYS A 96 -7.78 0.98 0.11
CA LYS A 96 -7.48 1.91 1.19
C LYS A 96 -6.90 1.17 2.39
N GLY A 97 -5.69 1.53 2.82
CA GLY A 97 -5.00 0.90 3.95
C GLY A 97 -4.72 1.85 5.12
N SER A 98 -4.59 3.16 4.87
CA SER A 98 -4.11 4.12 5.85
C SER A 98 -4.97 4.16 7.12
N HIS A 99 -6.30 4.21 7.00
CA HIS A 99 -7.21 4.25 8.14
C HIS A 99 -7.12 2.99 9.03
N ASN A 100 -7.02 1.80 8.42
CA ASN A 100 -6.85 0.56 9.15
C ASN A 100 -5.46 0.45 9.79
N ALA A 101 -4.43 0.93 9.09
CA ALA A 101 -3.07 0.96 9.62
C ALA A 101 -2.98 1.86 10.86
N ILE A 102 -3.53 3.07 10.80
CA ILE A 102 -3.59 4.00 11.93
C ILE A 102 -4.36 3.37 13.10
N LYS A 103 -5.57 2.84 12.84
CA LYS A 103 -6.38 2.24 13.90
C LYS A 103 -5.70 1.03 14.55
N SER A 104 -5.02 0.19 13.78
CA SER A 104 -4.28 -0.94 14.33
C SER A 104 -3.14 -0.50 15.24
N GLY A 105 -2.43 0.57 14.88
CA GLY A 105 -1.39 1.16 15.72
C GLY A 105 -1.94 1.73 17.02
N MET A 106 -3.09 2.41 16.97
CA MET A 106 -3.77 2.92 18.17
C MET A 106 -4.16 1.79 19.12
N VAL A 107 -4.82 0.75 18.61
CA VAL A 107 -5.24 -0.41 19.43
C VAL A 107 -4.03 -1.12 20.03
N ALA A 108 -2.95 -1.29 19.26
CA ALA A 108 -1.73 -1.90 19.76
C ALA A 108 -1.12 -1.09 20.91
N ALA A 109 -1.05 0.24 20.78
CA ALA A 109 -0.52 1.11 21.80
C ALA A 109 -1.39 1.08 23.09
N GLU A 110 -2.71 1.16 22.94
CA GLU A 110 -3.66 1.09 24.06
C GLU A 110 -3.50 -0.21 24.87
N GLU A 111 -3.33 -1.36 24.19
CA GLU A 111 -3.16 -2.65 24.88
C GLU A 111 -1.77 -2.81 25.50
N ILE A 112 -0.71 -2.31 24.87
CA ILE A 112 0.65 -2.32 25.44
C ILE A 112 0.68 -1.51 26.74
N VAL A 113 0.10 -0.31 26.77
CA VAL A 113 0.03 0.53 27.98
C VAL A 113 -0.70 -0.21 29.10
N LYS A 114 -1.84 -0.84 28.83
CA LYS A 114 -2.59 -1.62 29.84
C LYS A 114 -1.77 -2.78 30.43
N VAL A 115 -0.92 -3.42 29.63
CA VAL A 115 -0.05 -4.52 30.12
C VAL A 115 1.04 -3.95 31.01
N LEU A 116 1.71 -2.88 30.59
CA LEU A 116 2.77 -2.24 31.38
C LEU A 116 2.25 -1.71 32.71
N ASP A 117 1.08 -1.06 32.72
CA ASP A 117 0.45 -0.55 33.96
C ASP A 117 0.08 -1.67 34.94
N ARG A 118 -0.19 -2.89 34.44
CA ARG A 118 -0.44 -4.06 35.32
C ARG A 118 0.82 -4.60 35.94
N ASP A 119 1.91 -4.62 35.18
CA ASP A 119 3.21 -5.11 35.68
C ASP A 119 3.85 -4.15 36.69
N ASP A 120 3.55 -2.85 36.62
CA ASP A 120 3.99 -1.83 37.57
C ASP A 120 3.11 -1.73 38.84
N SER A 121 2.01 -2.50 38.93
CA SER A 121 1.17 -2.52 40.11
C SER A 121 1.87 -3.29 41.24
N PRO A 122 2.21 -2.65 42.37
CA PRO A 122 2.80 -3.36 43.51
C PRO A 122 1.82 -4.40 44.01
N GLY A 123 2.26 -5.67 44.01
CA GLY A 123 1.55 -6.81 44.57
C GLY A 123 1.42 -6.72 46.11
#